data_b8fe4ce57dc03988ad90dfd9a6b6ce3b
#
_entry.id   b8fe4ce57dc03988ad90dfd9a6b6ce3b
#
_cell.length_a   1.000
_cell.length_b   1.000
_cell.length_c   1.000
_cell.angle_alpha   90.00
_cell.angle_beta   90.00
_cell.angle_gamma   90.00
#
_symmetry.space_group_name_H-M   'P 1'
#
loop_
_entity.id
_entity.type
_entity.pdbx_description
1 polymer ?
#
loop_
_entity_poly.entity_id
_entity_poly.type
_entity_poly.pdbx_seq_one_letter_code
_entity_poly.pdbx_strand_id
1 'polypeptide(L)'
;MKKQSNLSKLMGYAGNFRFLTYASWILSGVSAAFALIPFYFLWRIIKEVLTVMPDFSKAAGLIHNGWMAVLFAALSLVIYICALMCSHLAAFRVQANLRKAMLHHVITLPLGTLEKEGSGKVRKTIQECSGATETFLAHQ
;
A
#
# COMPACT_ATOMS: atom_id res chain seq x y z
N MET A 1 -22.28 -21.04 -11.17
CA MET A 1 -20.97 -20.39 -11.45
C MET A 1 -20.70 -19.34 -10.40
N LYS A 2 -19.69 -19.53 -9.51
CA LYS A 2 -19.29 -18.49 -8.54
C LYS A 2 -18.75 -17.28 -9.32
N LYS A 3 -19.41 -16.14 -9.19
CA LYS A 3 -18.95 -14.86 -9.76
C LYS A 3 -17.60 -14.52 -9.11
N GLN A 4 -16.50 -14.77 -9.80
CA GLN A 4 -15.18 -14.41 -9.28
C GLN A 4 -15.13 -12.90 -9.10
N SER A 5 -14.72 -12.45 -7.91
CA SER A 5 -14.52 -11.03 -7.64
C SER A 5 -13.52 -10.44 -8.64
N ASN A 6 -13.73 -9.20 -9.06
CA ASN A 6 -12.81 -8.50 -9.97
C ASN A 6 -11.38 -8.47 -9.43
N LEU A 7 -11.24 -8.35 -8.11
CA LEU A 7 -9.96 -8.43 -7.41
C LEU A 7 -9.29 -9.80 -7.61
N SER A 8 -10.05 -10.90 -7.51
CA SER A 8 -9.52 -12.26 -7.72
C SER A 8 -8.99 -12.47 -9.15
N LYS A 9 -9.63 -11.87 -10.15
CA LYS A 9 -9.17 -11.90 -11.53
C LYS A 9 -7.87 -11.09 -11.71
N LEU A 10 -7.80 -9.89 -11.12
CA LEU A 10 -6.59 -9.06 -11.16
C LEU A 10 -5.41 -9.73 -10.45
N MET A 11 -5.65 -10.36 -9.29
CA MET A 11 -4.65 -11.16 -8.59
C MET A 11 -4.14 -12.35 -9.42
N GLY A 12 -4.92 -12.83 -10.39
CA GLY A 12 -4.46 -13.80 -11.39
C GLY A 12 -3.25 -13.29 -12.18
N TYR A 13 -3.24 -12.00 -12.55
CA TYR A 13 -2.13 -11.37 -13.27
C TYR A 13 -0.93 -11.03 -12.38
N ALA A 14 -1.06 -11.06 -11.04
CA ALA A 14 0.07 -10.87 -10.12
C ALA A 14 1.10 -12.02 -10.21
N GLY A 15 0.68 -13.22 -10.66
CA GLY A 15 1.58 -14.37 -10.77
C GLY A 15 2.29 -14.67 -9.44
N ASN A 16 3.61 -14.84 -9.48
CA ASN A 16 4.44 -15.12 -8.30
C ASN A 16 4.55 -13.94 -7.32
N PHE A 17 4.11 -12.73 -7.68
CA PHE A 17 4.21 -11.54 -6.85
C PHE A 17 3.00 -11.31 -5.92
N ARG A 18 2.05 -12.25 -5.85
CA ARG A 18 0.91 -12.20 -4.92
C ARG A 18 1.35 -12.04 -3.46
N PHE A 19 2.50 -12.60 -3.10
CA PHE A 19 3.03 -12.47 -1.74
C PHE A 19 3.32 -11.02 -1.33
N LEU A 20 3.70 -10.15 -2.28
CA LEU A 20 3.93 -8.72 -2.00
C LEU A 20 2.64 -8.02 -1.57
N THR A 21 1.49 -8.38 -2.16
CA THR A 21 0.20 -7.82 -1.75
C THR A 21 -0.16 -8.28 -0.33
N TYR A 22 0.02 -9.57 -0.02
CA TYR A 22 -0.22 -10.06 1.35
C TYR A 22 0.76 -9.46 2.35
N ALA A 23 2.04 -9.34 1.97
CA ALA A 23 3.05 -8.69 2.80
C ALA A 23 2.68 -7.23 3.10
N SER A 24 2.22 -6.46 2.10
CA SER A 24 1.79 -5.08 2.30
C SER A 24 0.63 -4.97 3.29
N TRP A 25 -0.35 -5.87 3.24
CA TRP A 25 -1.48 -5.90 4.18
C TRP A 25 -1.03 -6.19 5.61
N ILE A 26 -0.15 -7.19 5.78
CA ILE A 26 0.40 -7.54 7.10
C ILE A 26 1.22 -6.38 7.66
N LEU A 27 2.14 -5.81 6.86
CA LEU A 27 2.96 -4.68 7.28
C LEU A 27 2.11 -3.45 7.62
N SER A 28 1.07 -3.18 6.85
CA SER A 28 0.13 -2.07 7.13
C SER A 28 -0.58 -2.27 8.47
N GLY A 29 -1.06 -3.49 8.75
CA GLY A 29 -1.66 -3.83 10.05
C GLY A 29 -0.67 -3.68 11.21
N VAL A 30 0.55 -4.17 11.04
CA VAL A 30 1.63 -4.02 12.04
C VAL A 30 1.95 -2.54 12.26
N SER A 31 2.12 -1.75 11.19
CA SER A 31 2.36 -0.31 11.28
C SER A 31 1.25 0.40 12.06
N ALA A 32 -0.01 0.08 11.78
CA ALA A 32 -1.16 0.66 12.49
C ALA A 32 -1.13 0.33 13.99
N ALA A 33 -0.76 -0.90 14.37
CA ALA A 33 -0.59 -1.28 15.76
C ALA A 33 0.54 -0.50 16.45
N PHE A 34 1.69 -0.36 15.77
CA PHE A 34 2.82 0.45 16.28
C PHE A 34 2.48 1.94 16.39
N ALA A 35 1.63 2.47 15.51
CA ALA A 35 1.18 3.86 15.55
C ALA A 35 0.32 4.19 16.78
N LEU A 36 -0.25 3.20 17.46
CA LEU A 36 -1.00 3.39 18.70
C LEU A 36 -0.10 3.50 19.93
N ILE A 37 1.11 2.94 19.89
CA ILE A 37 2.05 2.92 21.04
C ILE A 37 2.44 4.34 21.50
N PRO A 38 2.73 5.32 20.65
CA PRO A 38 3.00 6.69 21.07
C PRO A 38 1.91 7.31 21.92
N PHE A 39 0.63 7.00 21.65
CA PHE A 39 -0.51 7.50 22.44
C PHE A 39 -0.50 6.96 23.86
N TYR A 40 -0.04 5.73 24.07
CA TYR A 40 0.17 5.18 25.40
C TYR A 40 1.24 5.97 26.18
N PHE A 41 2.36 6.31 25.54
CA PHE A 41 3.40 7.12 26.18
C PHE A 41 2.94 8.56 26.45
N LEU A 42 2.18 9.16 25.53
CA LEU A 42 1.55 10.47 25.74
C LEU A 42 0.60 10.44 26.96
N TRP A 43 -0.22 9.41 27.06
CA TRP A 43 -1.07 9.24 28.24
C TRP A 43 -0.25 9.13 29.53
N ARG A 44 0.86 8.39 29.53
CA ARG A 44 1.77 8.33 30.68
C ARG A 44 2.35 9.69 31.05
N ILE A 45 2.78 10.48 30.07
CA ILE A 45 3.29 11.83 30.26
C ILE A 45 2.22 12.70 30.92
N ILE A 46 1.00 12.72 30.38
CA ILE A 46 -0.11 13.50 30.93
C ILE A 46 -0.41 13.09 32.38
N LYS A 47 -0.48 11.80 32.63
CA LYS A 47 -0.73 11.26 33.97
C LYS A 47 0.37 11.70 34.96
N GLU A 48 1.64 11.60 34.57
CA GLU A 48 2.76 12.00 35.40
C GLU A 48 2.71 13.49 35.70
N VAL A 49 2.49 14.34 34.69
CA VAL A 49 2.35 15.78 34.85
C VAL A 49 1.23 16.14 35.82
N LEU A 50 0.06 15.52 35.69
CA LEU A 50 -1.09 15.79 36.57
C LEU A 50 -0.85 15.35 38.04
N THR A 51 -0.05 14.30 38.28
CA THR A 51 0.24 13.81 39.62
C THR A 51 1.28 14.61 40.34
N VAL A 52 2.16 15.36 39.62
CA VAL A 52 3.29 16.10 40.17
C VAL A 52 2.98 17.61 40.31
N MET A 53 1.82 18.06 39.75
CA MET A 53 1.44 19.47 39.89
C MET A 53 1.34 19.91 41.34
N PRO A 54 1.91 21.12 41.71
CA PRO A 54 2.53 22.13 40.84
C PRO A 54 4.05 22.00 40.64
N ASP A 55 4.70 20.94 41.17
CA ASP A 55 6.18 20.85 41.26
C ASP A 55 6.72 19.93 40.12
N PHE A 56 6.84 20.49 38.91
CA PHE A 56 7.29 19.79 37.71
C PHE A 56 8.74 19.26 37.77
N SER A 57 9.55 19.71 38.73
CA SER A 57 10.93 19.21 38.88
C SER A 57 10.99 17.72 39.28
N LYS A 58 9.89 17.17 39.78
CA LYS A 58 9.76 15.77 40.19
C LYS A 58 9.34 14.83 39.08
N ALA A 59 9.05 15.34 37.88
CA ALA A 59 8.61 14.53 36.71
C ALA A 59 9.82 13.92 36.00
N ALA A 60 10.43 12.90 36.57
CA ALA A 60 11.65 12.27 36.07
C ALA A 60 11.43 11.42 34.80
N GLY A 61 10.19 10.96 34.57
CA GLY A 61 9.86 10.08 33.45
C GLY A 61 9.50 10.79 32.15
N LEU A 62 9.34 12.12 32.14
CA LEU A 62 8.87 12.86 30.97
C LEU A 62 9.78 12.68 29.75
N ILE A 63 11.08 12.86 29.94
CA ILE A 63 12.07 12.79 28.86
C ILE A 63 12.12 11.37 28.28
N HIS A 64 12.14 10.37 29.16
CA HIS A 64 12.17 8.97 28.73
C HIS A 64 10.89 8.58 27.94
N ASN A 65 9.72 8.89 28.48
CA ASN A 65 8.44 8.61 27.80
C ASN A 65 8.30 9.40 26.49
N GLY A 66 8.81 10.65 26.44
CA GLY A 66 8.86 11.46 25.23
C GLY A 66 9.71 10.81 24.13
N TRP A 67 10.93 10.38 24.47
CA TRP A 67 11.81 9.69 23.51
C TRP A 67 11.22 8.36 23.03
N MET A 68 10.59 7.61 23.92
CA MET A 68 9.90 6.36 23.53
C MET A 68 8.74 6.63 22.58
N ALA A 69 7.94 7.67 22.82
CA ALA A 69 6.87 8.05 21.89
C ALA A 69 7.40 8.39 20.50
N VAL A 70 8.47 9.21 20.43
CA VAL A 70 9.10 9.57 19.13
C VAL A 70 9.68 8.34 18.44
N LEU A 71 10.36 7.47 19.16
CA LEU A 71 10.98 6.27 18.62
C LEU A 71 9.92 5.34 17.99
N PHE A 72 8.83 5.04 18.70
CA PHE A 72 7.78 4.21 18.18
C PHE A 72 6.99 4.87 17.03
N ALA A 73 6.83 6.18 17.04
CA ALA A 73 6.25 6.92 15.93
C ALA A 73 7.12 6.82 14.68
N ALA A 74 8.44 7.02 14.82
CA ALA A 74 9.39 6.88 13.72
C ALA A 74 9.41 5.43 13.18
N LEU A 75 9.42 4.44 14.07
CA LEU A 75 9.40 3.03 13.69
C LEU A 75 8.12 2.66 12.93
N SER A 76 6.96 3.13 13.38
CA SER A 76 5.69 2.89 12.68
C SER A 76 5.70 3.51 11.27
N LEU A 77 6.28 4.71 11.12
CA LEU A 77 6.43 5.37 9.82
C LEU A 77 7.31 4.56 8.86
N VAL A 78 8.44 4.04 9.34
CA VAL A 78 9.34 3.21 8.52
C VAL A 78 8.62 1.95 8.04
N ILE A 79 7.90 1.25 8.94
CA ILE A 79 7.13 0.05 8.60
C ILE A 79 6.04 0.41 7.57
N TYR A 80 5.37 1.54 7.74
CA TYR A 80 4.36 2.03 6.79
C TYR A 80 4.93 2.28 5.39
N ILE A 81 6.10 2.93 5.30
CA ILE A 81 6.78 3.15 4.02
C ILE A 81 7.12 1.81 3.35
N CYS A 82 7.62 0.83 4.10
CA CYS A 82 7.87 -0.51 3.57
C CYS A 82 6.59 -1.19 3.05
N ALA A 83 5.49 -1.06 3.79
CA ALA A 83 4.19 -1.59 3.36
C ALA A 83 3.72 -0.94 2.05
N LEU A 84 3.86 0.39 1.95
CA LEU A 84 3.51 1.16 0.76
C LEU A 84 4.35 0.74 -0.44
N MET A 85 5.67 0.58 -0.27
CA MET A 85 6.56 0.09 -1.32
C MET A 85 6.16 -1.30 -1.82
N CYS A 86 5.83 -2.23 -0.92
CA CYS A 86 5.34 -3.56 -1.30
C CYS A 86 4.05 -3.48 -2.12
N SER A 87 3.11 -2.61 -1.73
CA SER A 87 1.85 -2.40 -2.43
C SER A 87 2.08 -1.86 -3.86
N HIS A 88 2.89 -0.81 -3.99
CA HIS A 88 3.21 -0.23 -5.30
C HIS A 88 3.95 -1.21 -6.21
N LEU A 89 4.93 -1.96 -5.69
CA LEU A 89 5.63 -2.98 -6.47
C LEU A 89 4.67 -4.07 -6.97
N ALA A 90 3.73 -4.51 -6.12
CA ALA A 90 2.70 -5.47 -6.52
C ALA A 90 1.82 -4.89 -7.65
N ALA A 91 1.35 -3.65 -7.50
CA ALA A 91 0.51 -2.97 -8.49
C ALA A 91 1.22 -2.82 -9.85
N PHE A 92 2.49 -2.40 -9.87
CA PHE A 92 3.29 -2.30 -11.09
C PHE A 92 3.49 -3.65 -11.79
N ARG A 93 3.65 -4.74 -11.03
CA ARG A 93 3.78 -6.09 -11.61
C ARG A 93 2.48 -6.56 -12.24
N VAL A 94 1.34 -6.33 -11.59
CA VAL A 94 0.03 -6.64 -12.17
C VAL A 94 -0.20 -5.83 -13.43
N GLN A 95 0.09 -4.53 -13.42
CA GLN A 95 -0.01 -3.65 -14.58
C GLN A 95 0.83 -4.15 -15.75
N ALA A 96 2.11 -4.48 -15.50
CA ALA A 96 3.01 -4.97 -16.55
C ALA A 96 2.53 -6.29 -17.17
N ASN A 97 2.06 -7.22 -16.35
CA ASN A 97 1.55 -8.50 -16.83
C ASN A 97 0.22 -8.34 -17.58
N LEU A 98 -0.66 -7.46 -17.10
CA LEU A 98 -1.90 -7.13 -17.81
C LEU A 98 -1.62 -6.50 -19.18
N ARG A 99 -0.64 -5.56 -19.25
CA ARG A 99 -0.22 -4.94 -20.51
C ARG A 99 0.33 -5.99 -21.49
N LYS A 100 1.15 -6.92 -21.01
CA LYS A 100 1.65 -8.03 -21.83
C LYS A 100 0.52 -8.91 -22.38
N ALA A 101 -0.46 -9.24 -21.53
CA ALA A 101 -1.61 -10.05 -21.94
C ALA A 101 -2.47 -9.33 -22.99
N MET A 102 -2.72 -8.03 -22.82
CA MET A 102 -3.45 -7.23 -23.81
C MET A 102 -2.69 -7.14 -25.15
N LEU A 103 -1.37 -6.90 -25.11
CA LEU A 103 -0.55 -6.87 -26.33
C LEU A 103 -0.55 -8.22 -27.04
N HIS A 104 -0.43 -9.31 -26.28
CA HIS A 104 -0.49 -10.65 -26.87
C HIS A 104 -1.84 -10.90 -27.55
N HIS A 105 -2.93 -10.46 -26.93
CA HIS A 105 -4.27 -10.58 -27.53
C HIS A 105 -4.36 -9.75 -28.83
N VAL A 106 -3.83 -8.52 -28.85
CA VAL A 106 -3.84 -7.66 -30.04
C VAL A 106 -3.06 -8.30 -31.22
N ILE A 107 -1.95 -8.98 -30.95
CA ILE A 107 -1.16 -9.66 -31.99
C ILE A 107 -1.95 -10.84 -32.62
N THR A 108 -2.86 -11.45 -31.88
CA THR A 108 -3.69 -12.55 -32.38
C THR A 108 -4.93 -12.08 -33.18
N LEU A 109 -5.22 -10.77 -33.20
CA LEU A 109 -6.33 -10.22 -33.95
C LEU A 109 -6.02 -10.16 -35.48
N PRO A 110 -7.03 -10.32 -36.36
CA PRO A 110 -6.87 -10.11 -37.78
C PRO A 110 -6.43 -8.68 -38.10
N LEU A 111 -5.49 -8.53 -39.06
CA LEU A 111 -4.97 -7.23 -39.48
C LEU A 111 -6.05 -6.19 -39.84
N GLY A 112 -7.11 -6.62 -40.52
CA GLY A 112 -8.23 -5.75 -40.90
C GLY A 112 -8.98 -5.13 -39.70
N THR A 113 -8.94 -5.75 -38.52
CA THR A 113 -9.50 -5.17 -37.28
C THR A 113 -8.60 -4.06 -36.74
N LEU A 114 -7.29 -4.25 -36.79
CA LEU A 114 -6.30 -3.26 -36.38
C LEU A 114 -6.29 -2.02 -37.28
N GLU A 115 -6.46 -2.21 -38.59
CA GLU A 115 -6.57 -1.10 -39.55
C GLU A 115 -7.82 -0.24 -39.30
N LYS A 116 -8.98 -0.88 -39.03
CA LYS A 116 -10.23 -0.18 -38.72
C LYS A 116 -10.16 0.66 -37.45
N GLU A 117 -9.57 0.13 -36.37
CA GLU A 117 -9.51 0.80 -35.07
C GLU A 117 -8.37 1.83 -34.98
N GLY A 118 -7.34 1.68 -35.81
CA GLY A 118 -6.13 2.50 -35.79
C GLY A 118 -5.18 2.15 -34.63
N SER A 119 -3.90 2.02 -34.93
CA SER A 119 -2.86 1.62 -33.96
C SER A 119 -2.74 2.58 -32.76
N GLY A 120 -2.97 3.88 -32.99
CA GLY A 120 -2.95 4.90 -31.94
C GLY A 120 -4.05 4.71 -30.88
N LYS A 121 -5.28 4.39 -31.31
CA LYS A 121 -6.41 4.11 -30.40
C LYS A 121 -6.17 2.85 -29.59
N VAL A 122 -5.70 1.77 -30.22
CA VAL A 122 -5.37 0.52 -29.53
C VAL A 122 -4.31 0.75 -28.45
N ARG A 123 -3.23 1.46 -28.80
CA ARG A 123 -2.16 1.82 -27.85
C ARG A 123 -2.70 2.63 -26.68
N LYS A 124 -3.51 3.66 -26.94
CA LYS A 124 -4.12 4.50 -25.92
C LYS A 124 -4.99 3.68 -24.97
N THR A 125 -5.87 2.83 -25.50
CA THR A 125 -6.75 1.97 -24.70
C THR A 125 -5.95 1.03 -23.79
N ILE A 126 -4.89 0.37 -24.29
CA ILE A 126 -4.04 -0.49 -23.47
C ILE A 126 -3.39 0.30 -22.34
N GLN A 127 -2.91 1.50 -22.62
CA GLN A 127 -2.23 2.34 -21.64
C GLN A 127 -3.20 2.84 -20.55
N GLU A 128 -4.37 3.30 -20.94
CA GLU A 128 -5.40 3.79 -20.01
C GLU A 128 -5.96 2.67 -19.13
N CYS A 129 -6.31 1.52 -19.69
CA CYS A 129 -6.82 0.39 -18.92
C CYS A 129 -5.78 -0.17 -17.95
N SER A 130 -4.50 -0.27 -18.39
CA SER A 130 -3.44 -0.76 -17.52
C SER A 130 -3.10 0.23 -16.41
N GLY A 131 -3.13 1.55 -16.68
CA GLY A 131 -2.90 2.59 -15.70
C GLY A 131 -4.02 2.67 -14.66
N ALA A 132 -5.28 2.61 -15.09
CA ALA A 132 -6.42 2.57 -14.18
C ALA A 132 -6.36 1.37 -13.22
N THR A 133 -5.87 0.21 -13.69
CA THR A 133 -5.69 -0.98 -12.85
C THR A 133 -4.60 -0.79 -11.79
N GLU A 134 -3.50 -0.15 -12.14
CA GLU A 134 -2.42 0.19 -11.20
C GLU A 134 -2.93 1.13 -10.10
N THR A 135 -3.58 2.23 -10.48
CA THR A 135 -4.15 3.20 -9.53
C THR A 135 -5.14 2.53 -8.59
N PHE A 136 -6.02 1.65 -9.11
CA PHE A 136 -6.97 0.91 -8.29
C PHE A 136 -6.28 0.00 -7.26
N LEU A 137 -5.21 -0.71 -7.64
CA LEU A 137 -4.50 -1.64 -6.75
C LEU A 137 -3.57 -0.94 -5.76
N ALA A 138 -3.01 0.20 -6.12
CA ALA A 138 -2.08 0.93 -5.25
C ALA A 138 -2.80 1.73 -4.15
N HIS A 139 -4.06 2.11 -4.36
CA HIS A 139 -4.83 2.98 -3.45
C HIS A 139 -6.00 2.27 -2.76
N GLN A 140 -6.05 0.94 -2.80
CA GLN A 140 -6.92 0.10 -1.98
C GLN A 140 -6.23 -0.21 -0.65
#